data_5b48b3350bc9c99f0ed2b8cb35876a59
#
_entry.id   5b48b3350bc9c99f0ed2b8cb35876a59
#
_cell.length_a   1.000
_cell.length_b   1.000
_cell.length_c   1.000
_cell.angle_alpha   90.00
_cell.angle_beta   90.00
_cell.angle_gamma   90.00
#
_symmetry.space_group_name_H-M   'P 1'
#
loop_
_entity.id
_entity.type
_entity.pdbx_description
1 polymer ?
#
loop_
_entity_poly.entity_id
_entity_poly.type
_entity_poly.pdbx_seq_one_letter_code
_entity_poly.pdbx_strand_id
1 'polypeptide(L)'
;MSIRLLKTEELDEALVIFEHARAFMRRIGNENQWKDNWPPAEVLQEDIEKRRLYGVFHDDVLAGVFAYWYGDHAESTYDVIYDGAWQSDRPYGVVHRIAAAEGSGAGKEAIRWAIRNANGHLRIDTHEDNAAMRHVLESLGFRQCGIILLKNGDPRIAFEIAEQ
;
A
#
# COMPACT_ATOMS: atom_id res chain seq x y z
N MET A 1 -4.08 -0.97 19.53
CA MET A 1 -3.48 -0.96 18.19
C MET A 1 -2.38 0.11 18.13
N SER A 2 -1.25 -0.23 17.56
CA SER A 2 -0.17 0.73 17.36
C SER A 2 0.47 0.56 15.98
N ILE A 3 0.99 1.66 15.43
CA ILE A 3 1.68 1.65 14.14
C ILE A 3 3.04 2.33 14.33
N ARG A 4 4.10 1.65 13.95
CA ARG A 4 5.46 2.17 14.07
C ARG A 4 6.37 1.60 12.98
N LEU A 5 7.52 2.25 12.81
CA LEU A 5 8.56 1.72 11.92
C LEU A 5 9.04 0.35 12.36
N LEU A 6 9.23 -0.53 11.40
CA LEU A 6 9.82 -1.84 11.64
C LEU A 6 11.33 -1.75 11.71
N LYS A 7 11.92 -2.65 12.47
CA LYS A 7 13.37 -2.80 12.63
C LYS A 7 13.85 -3.99 11.80
N THR A 8 15.14 -4.03 11.52
CA THR A 8 15.75 -5.14 10.77
C THR A 8 15.47 -6.49 11.43
N GLU A 9 15.46 -6.55 12.76
CA GLU A 9 15.19 -7.78 13.52
C GLU A 9 13.76 -8.30 13.29
N GLU A 10 12.86 -7.47 12.76
CA GLU A 10 11.47 -7.83 12.50
C GLU A 10 11.20 -8.22 11.05
N LEU A 11 12.25 -8.25 10.21
CA LEU A 11 12.10 -8.58 8.78
C LEU A 11 11.46 -9.94 8.56
N ASP A 12 11.86 -10.96 9.32
CA ASP A 12 11.33 -12.32 9.15
C ASP A 12 9.83 -12.36 9.44
N GLU A 13 9.37 -11.66 10.47
CA GLU A 13 7.94 -11.57 10.79
C GLU A 13 7.17 -10.88 9.66
N ALA A 14 7.75 -9.81 9.10
CA ALA A 14 7.14 -9.11 7.97
C ALA A 14 7.02 -10.03 6.75
N LEU A 15 8.05 -10.82 6.46
CA LEU A 15 8.03 -11.77 5.33
C LEU A 15 6.91 -12.80 5.49
N VAL A 16 6.63 -13.26 6.69
CA VAL A 16 5.51 -14.20 6.94
C VAL A 16 4.17 -13.53 6.61
N ILE A 17 3.99 -12.26 6.98
CA ILE A 17 2.76 -11.52 6.65
C ILE A 17 2.58 -11.44 5.13
N PHE A 18 3.65 -11.14 4.38
CA PHE A 18 3.59 -11.06 2.92
C PHE A 18 3.31 -12.42 2.28
N GLU A 19 3.88 -13.50 2.82
CA GLU A 19 3.63 -14.85 2.31
C GLU A 19 2.15 -15.21 2.42
N HIS A 20 1.54 -14.94 3.58
CA HIS A 20 0.10 -15.18 3.79
C HIS A 20 -0.75 -14.29 2.89
N ALA A 21 -0.34 -13.04 2.68
CA ALA A 21 -1.06 -12.12 1.80
C ALA A 21 -1.03 -12.59 0.34
N ARG A 22 0.10 -13.10 -0.15
CA ARG A 22 0.19 -13.66 -1.50
C ARG A 22 -0.74 -14.88 -1.66
N ALA A 23 -0.78 -15.75 -0.65
CA ALA A 23 -1.68 -16.90 -0.66
C ALA A 23 -3.15 -16.46 -0.72
N PHE A 24 -3.51 -15.42 0.03
CA PHE A 24 -4.86 -14.83 -0.02
C PHE A 24 -5.16 -14.27 -1.41
N MET A 25 -4.23 -13.52 -2.00
CA MET A 25 -4.41 -12.96 -3.34
C MET A 25 -4.68 -14.04 -4.38
N ARG A 26 -3.97 -15.15 -4.32
CA ARG A 26 -4.22 -16.29 -5.23
C ARG A 26 -5.60 -16.85 -5.04
N ARG A 27 -6.09 -16.99 -3.79
CA ARG A 27 -7.42 -17.52 -3.51
C ARG A 27 -8.54 -16.65 -4.07
N ILE A 28 -8.37 -15.33 -4.09
CA ILE A 28 -9.38 -14.38 -4.58
C ILE A 28 -9.22 -14.05 -6.07
N GLY A 29 -8.31 -14.73 -6.78
CA GLY A 29 -8.08 -14.50 -8.20
C GLY A 29 -7.16 -13.35 -8.56
N ASN A 30 -6.48 -12.74 -7.59
CA ASN A 30 -5.54 -11.65 -7.81
C ASN A 30 -4.11 -12.18 -7.86
N GLU A 31 -3.82 -13.00 -8.88
CA GLU A 31 -2.51 -13.66 -9.04
C GLU A 31 -1.44 -12.75 -9.64
N ASN A 32 -1.84 -11.65 -10.27
CA ASN A 32 -0.98 -10.86 -11.13
C ASN A 32 -0.40 -9.61 -10.47
N GLN A 33 -0.85 -9.24 -9.29
CA GLN A 33 -0.35 -8.04 -8.62
C GLN A 33 1.04 -8.28 -8.01
N TRP A 34 1.22 -9.40 -7.30
CA TRP A 34 2.48 -9.75 -6.65
C TRP A 34 2.96 -11.10 -7.17
N LYS A 35 3.67 -11.07 -8.29
CA LYS A 35 4.23 -12.27 -8.93
C LYS A 35 5.59 -12.62 -8.30
N ASP A 36 6.01 -13.88 -8.49
CA ASP A 36 7.37 -14.34 -8.22
C ASP A 36 7.86 -14.05 -6.79
N ASN A 37 6.98 -14.27 -5.81
CA ASN A 37 7.27 -14.04 -4.38
C ASN A 37 7.61 -12.57 -4.07
N TRP A 38 7.08 -11.65 -4.85
CA TRP A 38 7.21 -10.23 -4.58
C TRP A 38 6.41 -9.86 -3.31
N PRO A 39 6.86 -8.97 -2.41
CA PRO A 39 8.17 -8.34 -2.46
C PRO A 39 9.27 -9.23 -1.85
N PRO A 40 10.49 -9.23 -2.43
CA PRO A 40 11.59 -9.99 -1.85
C PRO A 40 12.16 -9.31 -0.61
N ALA A 41 12.92 -10.07 0.20
CA ALA A 41 13.50 -9.56 1.42
C ALA A 41 14.35 -8.30 1.22
N GLU A 42 15.07 -8.22 0.11
CA GLU A 42 15.94 -7.09 -0.21
C GLU A 42 15.15 -5.78 -0.33
N VAL A 43 13.97 -5.83 -0.93
CA VAL A 43 13.11 -4.65 -1.08
C VAL A 43 12.61 -4.19 0.28
N LEU A 44 12.20 -5.11 1.13
CA LEU A 44 11.71 -4.78 2.48
C LEU A 44 12.85 -4.25 3.35
N GLN A 45 14.04 -4.82 3.24
CA GLN A 45 15.22 -4.34 3.97
C GLN A 45 15.57 -2.91 3.54
N GLU A 46 15.50 -2.62 2.25
CA GLU A 46 15.71 -1.25 1.76
C GLU A 46 14.66 -0.30 2.34
N ASP A 47 13.41 -0.72 2.39
CA ASP A 47 12.35 0.10 3.00
C ASP A 47 12.61 0.36 4.50
N ILE A 48 13.13 -0.64 5.21
CA ILE A 48 13.50 -0.47 6.62
C ILE A 48 14.63 0.56 6.74
N GLU A 49 15.66 0.44 5.92
CA GLU A 49 16.81 1.35 5.93
C GLU A 49 16.41 2.79 5.59
N LYS A 50 15.47 2.96 4.68
CA LYS A 50 14.92 4.26 4.29
C LYS A 50 13.88 4.77 5.29
N ARG A 51 13.64 4.03 6.39
CA ARG A 51 12.68 4.40 7.45
C ARG A 51 11.29 4.67 6.89
N ARG A 52 10.80 3.74 6.08
CA ARG A 52 9.48 3.85 5.45
C ARG A 52 8.64 2.56 5.50
N LEU A 53 9.15 1.50 6.14
CA LEU A 53 8.39 0.27 6.35
C LEU A 53 7.79 0.28 7.75
N TYR A 54 6.46 0.24 7.82
CA TYR A 54 5.70 0.32 9.07
C TYR A 54 5.00 -1.00 9.37
N GLY A 55 4.83 -1.28 10.64
CA GLY A 55 4.04 -2.41 11.11
C GLY A 55 2.82 -1.93 11.87
N VAL A 56 1.71 -2.65 11.69
CA VAL A 56 0.49 -2.49 12.49
C VAL A 56 0.50 -3.60 13.53
N PHE A 57 0.42 -3.24 14.81
CA PHE A 57 0.48 -4.19 15.92
C PHE A 57 -0.85 -4.21 16.68
N HIS A 58 -1.37 -5.41 16.93
CA HIS A 58 -2.51 -5.65 17.80
C HIS A 58 -1.99 -6.41 19.02
N ASP A 59 -2.05 -5.79 20.21
CA ASP A 59 -1.54 -6.40 21.45
C ASP A 59 -0.11 -6.91 21.29
N ASP A 60 0.75 -6.07 20.71
CA ASP A 60 2.18 -6.35 20.46
C ASP A 60 2.44 -7.47 19.43
N VAL A 61 1.40 -7.93 18.73
CA VAL A 61 1.53 -8.92 17.65
C VAL A 61 1.43 -8.19 16.31
N LEU A 62 2.37 -8.47 15.42
CA LEU A 62 2.38 -7.88 14.08
C LEU A 62 1.19 -8.40 13.27
N ALA A 63 0.30 -7.51 12.87
CA ALA A 63 -0.91 -7.83 12.12
C ALA A 63 -0.90 -7.28 10.69
N GLY A 64 -0.02 -6.35 10.38
CA GLY A 64 0.05 -5.77 9.05
C GLY A 64 1.38 -5.08 8.82
N VAL A 65 1.74 -4.92 7.54
CA VAL A 65 2.98 -4.25 7.10
C VAL A 65 2.64 -3.39 5.91
N PHE A 66 3.23 -2.21 5.84
CA PHE A 66 3.08 -1.34 4.68
C PHE A 66 4.26 -0.39 4.55
N ALA A 67 4.56 0.00 3.30
CA ALA A 67 5.53 1.06 3.06
C ALA A 67 4.77 2.38 2.88
N TYR A 68 5.31 3.44 3.47
CA TYR A 68 4.70 4.77 3.40
C TYR A 68 5.76 5.85 3.31
N TRP A 69 5.53 6.82 2.42
CA TRP A 69 6.31 8.05 2.38
C TRP A 69 5.45 9.20 1.87
N TYR A 70 5.93 10.42 2.08
CA TYR A 70 5.18 11.65 1.77
C TYR A 70 6.11 12.67 1.13
N GLY A 71 5.61 13.41 0.16
CA GLY A 71 6.35 14.52 -0.42
C GLY A 71 5.75 15.01 -1.72
N ASP A 72 6.46 15.98 -2.29
CA ASP A 72 6.13 16.52 -3.60
C ASP A 72 6.62 15.52 -4.65
N HIS A 73 5.77 15.15 -5.62
CA HIS A 73 6.08 14.12 -6.62
C HIS A 73 6.64 12.85 -5.99
N ALA A 74 6.00 12.40 -4.90
CA ALA A 74 6.52 11.33 -4.05
C ALA A 74 6.74 10.01 -4.78
N GLU A 75 5.96 9.72 -5.83
CA GLU A 75 6.07 8.47 -6.60
C GLU A 75 6.11 8.78 -8.09
N SER A 76 7.23 8.51 -8.74
CA SER A 76 7.42 8.84 -10.16
C SER A 76 6.43 8.16 -11.10
N THR A 77 5.96 6.95 -10.77
CA THR A 77 4.97 6.26 -11.60
C THR A 77 3.61 6.95 -11.59
N TYR A 78 3.38 7.88 -10.67
CA TYR A 78 2.14 8.65 -10.58
C TYR A 78 2.22 9.98 -11.34
N ASP A 79 3.36 10.34 -11.91
CA ASP A 79 3.52 11.60 -12.65
C ASP A 79 2.69 11.61 -13.93
N VAL A 80 2.46 10.44 -14.53
CA VAL A 80 1.62 10.32 -15.74
C VAL A 80 0.44 9.41 -15.40
N ILE A 81 -0.77 9.88 -15.69
CA ILE A 81 -2.00 9.12 -15.49
C ILE A 81 -2.80 9.10 -16.80
N TYR A 82 -3.38 7.95 -17.11
CA TYR A 82 -4.17 7.71 -18.31
C TYR A 82 -5.63 7.52 -17.94
N ASP A 83 -6.53 7.79 -18.89
CA ASP A 83 -7.98 7.58 -18.77
C ASP A 83 -8.59 8.28 -17.55
N GLY A 84 -8.05 9.44 -17.21
CA GLY A 84 -8.51 10.22 -16.08
C GLY A 84 -7.50 11.25 -15.65
N ALA A 85 -7.62 11.73 -14.42
CA ALA A 85 -6.75 12.74 -13.85
C ALA A 85 -6.73 12.69 -12.34
N TRP A 86 -5.60 13.06 -11.75
CA TRP A 86 -5.51 13.28 -10.31
C TRP A 86 -6.33 14.51 -9.91
N GLN A 87 -6.82 14.53 -8.66
CA GLN A 87 -7.68 15.59 -8.15
C GLN A 87 -6.91 16.82 -7.67
N SER A 88 -5.65 16.66 -7.27
CA SER A 88 -4.86 17.73 -6.65
C SER A 88 -3.38 17.58 -6.96
N ASP A 89 -2.69 18.71 -7.08
CA ASP A 89 -1.24 18.75 -7.32
C ASP A 89 -0.43 18.95 -6.04
N ARG A 90 -1.11 18.98 -4.88
CA ARG A 90 -0.41 19.13 -3.58
C ARG A 90 0.51 17.94 -3.33
N PRO A 91 1.52 18.11 -2.45
CA PRO A 91 2.28 16.96 -1.95
C PRO A 91 1.34 15.89 -1.42
N TYR A 92 1.71 14.63 -1.57
CA TYR A 92 0.84 13.52 -1.22
C TYR A 92 1.61 12.39 -0.55
N GLY A 93 0.88 11.58 0.22
CA GLY A 93 1.40 10.35 0.75
C GLY A 93 1.20 9.19 -0.22
N VAL A 94 2.05 8.19 -0.12
CA VAL A 94 2.00 6.97 -0.92
C VAL A 94 2.02 5.78 0.02
N VAL A 95 1.14 4.81 -0.23
CA VAL A 95 1.21 3.51 0.43
C VAL A 95 1.52 2.46 -0.63
N HIS A 96 2.57 1.70 -0.41
CA HIS A 96 2.96 0.58 -1.25
C HIS A 96 3.19 -0.66 -0.42
N ARG A 97 3.15 -1.81 -1.06
CA ARG A 97 3.48 -3.09 -0.42
C ARG A 97 2.72 -3.28 0.89
N ILE A 98 1.41 -3.11 0.85
CA ILE A 98 0.57 -3.28 2.02
C ILE A 98 0.08 -4.72 2.12
N ALA A 99 0.27 -5.33 3.29
CA ALA A 99 -0.18 -6.68 3.58
C ALA A 99 -0.72 -6.75 4.99
N ALA A 100 -1.74 -7.57 5.21
CA ALA A 100 -2.35 -7.71 6.52
C ALA A 100 -2.73 -9.17 6.79
N ALA A 101 -2.70 -9.54 8.07
CA ALA A 101 -3.23 -10.83 8.49
C ALA A 101 -4.73 -10.87 8.18
N GLU A 102 -5.19 -11.99 7.63
CA GLU A 102 -6.58 -12.15 7.20
C GLU A 102 -7.53 -11.91 8.36
N GLY A 103 -8.54 -11.09 8.14
CA GLY A 103 -9.56 -10.78 9.13
C GLY A 103 -9.14 -9.82 10.25
N SER A 104 -7.90 -9.32 10.23
CA SER A 104 -7.38 -8.44 11.28
C SER A 104 -7.86 -7.00 11.18
N GLY A 105 -8.23 -6.54 9.99
CA GLY A 105 -8.54 -5.13 9.75
C GLY A 105 -7.31 -4.22 9.66
N ALA A 106 -6.10 -4.78 9.74
CA ALA A 106 -4.87 -3.98 9.77
C ALA A 106 -4.64 -3.18 8.51
N GLY A 107 -5.07 -3.67 7.34
CA GLY A 107 -4.94 -2.94 6.09
C GLY A 107 -5.72 -1.63 6.10
N LYS A 108 -6.95 -1.66 6.56
CA LYS A 108 -7.78 -0.45 6.67
C LYS A 108 -7.22 0.52 7.71
N GLU A 109 -6.73 0.01 8.83
CA GLU A 109 -6.08 0.82 9.86
C GLU A 109 -4.84 1.52 9.32
N ALA A 110 -4.02 0.80 8.55
CA ALA A 110 -2.82 1.35 7.92
C ALA A 110 -3.17 2.51 6.99
N ILE A 111 -4.18 2.33 6.16
CA ILE A 111 -4.59 3.37 5.20
C ILE A 111 -5.15 4.59 5.92
N ARG A 112 -5.97 4.41 6.96
CA ARG A 112 -6.46 5.52 7.78
C ARG A 112 -5.31 6.31 8.42
N TRP A 113 -4.32 5.59 8.95
CA TRP A 113 -3.13 6.22 9.52
C TRP A 113 -2.37 7.03 8.45
N ALA A 114 -2.21 6.45 7.25
CA ALA A 114 -1.51 7.12 6.17
C ALA A 114 -2.23 8.39 5.71
N ILE A 115 -3.56 8.36 5.63
CA ILE A 115 -4.35 9.56 5.28
C ILE A 115 -4.06 10.68 6.27
N ARG A 116 -4.10 10.38 7.58
CA ARG A 116 -3.83 11.40 8.61
C ARG A 116 -2.41 11.95 8.52
N ASN A 117 -1.44 11.08 8.27
CA ASN A 117 -0.03 11.48 8.20
C ASN A 117 0.33 12.16 6.87
N ALA A 118 -0.55 12.08 5.89
CA ALA A 118 -0.38 12.73 4.58
C ALA A 118 -1.22 14.02 4.45
N ASN A 119 -1.63 14.59 5.56
CA ASN A 119 -2.44 15.81 5.57
C ASN A 119 -3.72 15.66 4.73
N GLY A 120 -4.31 14.47 4.75
CA GLY A 120 -5.54 14.17 4.01
C GLY A 120 -5.36 13.93 2.52
N HIS A 121 -4.13 13.85 2.01
CA HIS A 121 -3.88 13.64 0.59
C HIS A 121 -3.02 12.40 0.34
N LEU A 122 -3.66 11.30 -0.04
CA LEU A 122 -3.01 10.00 -0.23
C LEU A 122 -3.34 9.45 -1.62
N ARG A 123 -2.33 8.90 -2.29
CA ARG A 123 -2.48 8.19 -3.55
C ARG A 123 -2.05 6.74 -3.37
N ILE A 124 -2.81 5.83 -3.98
CA ILE A 124 -2.52 4.41 -3.91
C ILE A 124 -2.97 3.76 -5.22
N ASP A 125 -2.27 2.74 -5.65
CA ASP A 125 -2.66 1.97 -6.82
C ASP A 125 -2.88 0.51 -6.45
N THR A 126 -3.70 -0.19 -7.22
CA THR A 126 -3.93 -1.61 -7.03
C THR A 126 -4.28 -2.29 -8.36
N HIS A 127 -4.04 -3.59 -8.44
CA HIS A 127 -4.41 -4.39 -9.61
C HIS A 127 -5.93 -4.46 -9.72
N GLU A 128 -6.45 -4.48 -10.94
CA GLU A 128 -7.91 -4.55 -11.18
C GLU A 128 -8.56 -5.79 -10.54
N ASP A 129 -7.81 -6.88 -10.39
CA ASP A 129 -8.29 -8.12 -9.80
C ASP A 129 -8.33 -8.09 -8.27
N ASN A 130 -7.80 -7.04 -7.64
CA ASN A 130 -7.80 -6.94 -6.18
C ASN A 130 -9.10 -6.31 -5.68
N ALA A 131 -10.18 -7.09 -5.73
CA ALA A 131 -11.50 -6.63 -5.31
C ALA A 131 -11.52 -6.22 -3.84
N ALA A 132 -10.79 -6.94 -2.98
CA ALA A 132 -10.72 -6.63 -1.55
C ALA A 132 -10.15 -5.24 -1.29
N MET A 133 -9.03 -4.90 -1.92
CA MET A 133 -8.41 -3.58 -1.75
C MET A 133 -9.27 -2.49 -2.37
N ARG A 134 -9.84 -2.72 -3.55
CA ARG A 134 -10.73 -1.76 -4.19
C ARG A 134 -11.91 -1.41 -3.28
N HIS A 135 -12.50 -2.43 -2.65
CA HIS A 135 -13.61 -2.22 -1.72
C HIS A 135 -13.18 -1.40 -0.50
N VAL A 136 -12.01 -1.68 0.08
CA VAL A 136 -11.49 -0.91 1.20
C VAL A 136 -11.29 0.55 0.82
N LEU A 137 -10.67 0.81 -0.32
CA LEU A 137 -10.40 2.18 -0.79
C LEU A 137 -11.70 2.95 -1.02
N GLU A 138 -12.67 2.33 -1.69
CA GLU A 138 -13.97 2.96 -1.92
C GLU A 138 -14.69 3.25 -0.60
N SER A 139 -14.63 2.31 0.36
CA SER A 139 -15.27 2.48 1.68
C SER A 139 -14.66 3.62 2.49
N LEU A 140 -13.41 3.96 2.23
CA LEU A 140 -12.70 5.05 2.91
C LEU A 140 -12.84 6.41 2.20
N GLY A 141 -13.56 6.45 1.07
CA GLY A 141 -13.80 7.69 0.34
C GLY A 141 -12.81 8.00 -0.77
N PHE A 142 -11.97 7.06 -1.16
CA PHE A 142 -11.07 7.25 -2.29
C PHE A 142 -11.87 7.32 -3.59
N ARG A 143 -11.37 8.14 -4.50
CA ARG A 143 -11.90 8.22 -5.87
C ARG A 143 -10.96 7.47 -6.81
N GLN A 144 -11.54 6.66 -7.71
CA GLN A 144 -10.80 6.07 -8.81
C GLN A 144 -10.50 7.17 -9.82
N CYS A 145 -9.22 7.44 -10.08
CA CYS A 145 -8.80 8.59 -10.88
C CYS A 145 -8.38 8.24 -12.30
N GLY A 146 -7.98 7.01 -12.55
CA GLY A 146 -7.50 6.59 -13.85
C GLY A 146 -6.57 5.39 -13.75
N ILE A 147 -5.64 5.30 -14.70
CA ILE A 147 -4.70 4.19 -14.83
C ILE A 147 -3.28 4.73 -14.80
N ILE A 148 -2.43 4.12 -13.98
CA ILE A 148 -0.99 4.38 -14.03
C ILE A 148 -0.27 3.13 -14.54
N LEU A 149 0.94 3.30 -15.03
CA LEU A 149 1.78 2.19 -15.48
C LEU A 149 2.97 2.03 -14.53
N LEU A 150 3.20 0.81 -14.09
CA LEU A 150 4.41 0.49 -13.33
C LEU A 150 5.64 0.60 -14.25
N LYS A 151 6.83 0.58 -13.67
CA LYS A 151 8.07 0.69 -14.44
C LYS A 151 8.20 -0.38 -15.52
N ASN A 152 7.65 -1.56 -15.28
CA ASN A 152 7.64 -2.66 -16.27
C ASN A 152 6.52 -2.53 -17.31
N GLY A 153 5.69 -1.48 -17.24
CA GLY A 153 4.58 -1.26 -18.15
C GLY A 153 3.25 -1.85 -17.74
N ASP A 154 3.19 -2.60 -16.65
CA ASP A 154 1.94 -3.19 -16.18
C ASP A 154 0.98 -2.11 -15.68
N PRO A 155 -0.31 -2.18 -16.05
CA PRO A 155 -1.29 -1.18 -15.61
C PRO A 155 -1.76 -1.43 -14.16
N ARG A 156 -2.09 -0.35 -13.49
CA ARG A 156 -2.74 -0.37 -12.17
C ARG A 156 -3.83 0.68 -12.11
N ILE A 157 -4.87 0.40 -11.35
CA ILE A 157 -5.92 1.40 -11.09
C ILE A 157 -5.41 2.38 -10.05
N ALA A 158 -5.51 3.66 -10.34
CA ALA A 158 -5.04 4.74 -9.48
C ALA A 158 -6.20 5.30 -8.66
N PHE A 159 -5.99 5.37 -7.34
CA PHE A 159 -6.96 5.91 -6.39
C PHE A 159 -6.37 7.08 -5.64
N GLU A 160 -7.21 8.03 -5.29
CA GLU A 160 -6.77 9.20 -4.52
C GLU A 160 -7.86 9.64 -3.55
N ILE A 161 -7.45 10.01 -2.35
CA ILE A 161 -8.26 10.80 -1.45
C ILE A 161 -7.56 12.14 -1.26
N ALA A 162 -8.29 13.23 -1.46
CA ALA A 162 -7.75 14.59 -1.36
C ALA A 162 -8.72 15.40 -0.51
N GLU A 163 -8.55 15.28 0.81
CA GLU A 163 -9.37 16.04 1.76
C GLU A 163 -8.98 17.51 1.76
N GLN A 164 -9.96 18.34 1.94
CA GLN A 164 -9.77 19.80 1.97
C GLN A 164 -9.20 20.27 3.32
#